data_194798db5eeb7bfba403d26e96db5ad1
#
_entry.id   194798db5eeb7bfba403d26e96db5ad1
#
_cell.length_a   1.000
_cell.length_b   1.000
_cell.length_c   1.000
_cell.angle_alpha   90.00
_cell.angle_beta   90.00
_cell.angle_gamma   90.00
#
_symmetry.space_group_name_H-M   'P 1'
#
loop_
_entity.id
_entity.type
_entity.pdbx_description
1 polymer ?
#
loop_
_entity_poly.entity_id
_entity_poly.type
_entity_poly.pdbx_seq_one_letter_code
_entity_poly.pdbx_strand_id
1 'polypeptide(L)'
;LVYRITGRYVILKRKPRQYTISGFVRDSASYESLIAATVVERSSGKGSVSNNYGFYSITLSPGKVVLSSSYVGYEPCSVTFELTCDTMIDLSLSPAGVLGEVVIKGISPRSDVLNSRVGVSDVPASRVKSLPALLGETDVVKTLQRLPGVTGGTEGMSGLFVRGGDGDDNLFLLDGNPVYHTDHVLGFFSAFNPDAVKNATFYKGSFPAEYGGRLSSVVDVRTNEGNRKEYHGNISIGLLAARANLEGPIIKDRSSFNVSVRRTWMELITWPLMTAVNKKADTEWKGGYHFYDMNAKVDYSFTDRS
;
A
#
# COMPACT_ATOMS: atom_id res chain seq x y z
N LEU A 1 -11.40 21.25 34.59
CA LEU A 1 -11.19 22.69 34.66
C LEU A 1 -9.79 23.01 34.16
N VAL A 2 -9.67 24.01 33.28
CA VAL A 2 -8.37 24.59 32.88
C VAL A 2 -8.32 25.97 33.48
N TYR A 3 -7.21 26.36 34.06
CA TYR A 3 -7.03 27.70 34.59
C TYR A 3 -6.00 28.48 33.78
N ARG A 4 -6.20 29.78 33.71
CA ARG A 4 -5.23 30.75 33.17
C ARG A 4 -5.06 31.88 34.16
N ILE A 5 -3.84 32.21 34.52
CA ILE A 5 -3.52 33.35 35.38
C ILE A 5 -3.29 34.55 34.47
N THR A 6 -4.03 35.61 34.69
CA THR A 6 -3.87 36.89 33.98
C THR A 6 -3.80 38.01 35.01
N GLY A 7 -2.56 38.46 35.30
CA GLY A 7 -2.29 39.40 36.38
C GLY A 7 -2.65 38.83 37.77
N ARG A 8 -3.60 39.44 38.48
CA ARG A 8 -4.10 38.98 39.79
C ARG A 8 -5.33 38.08 39.74
N TYR A 9 -5.78 37.73 38.53
CA TYR A 9 -7.01 36.94 38.35
C TYR A 9 -6.69 35.52 37.90
N VAL A 10 -7.38 34.55 38.47
CA VAL A 10 -7.39 33.16 38.02
C VAL A 10 -8.70 32.92 37.25
N ILE A 11 -8.59 32.76 35.95
CA ILE A 11 -9.73 32.47 35.09
C ILE A 11 -9.89 30.95 34.99
N LEU A 12 -11.00 30.42 35.51
CA LEU A 12 -11.36 29.03 35.41
C LEU A 12 -12.24 28.82 34.18
N LYS A 13 -11.78 27.97 33.24
CA LYS A 13 -12.61 27.52 32.10
C LYS A 13 -12.90 26.02 32.24
N ARG A 14 -14.12 25.61 31.91
CA ARG A 14 -14.40 24.17 31.72
C ARG A 14 -13.61 23.72 30.53
N LYS A 15 -12.86 22.61 30.70
CA LYS A 15 -12.23 21.92 29.57
C LYS A 15 -13.36 21.50 28.62
N PRO A 16 -13.32 21.88 27.34
CA PRO A 16 -14.33 21.43 26.41
C PRO A 16 -14.36 19.89 26.41
N ARG A 17 -15.54 19.31 26.47
CA ARG A 17 -15.70 17.86 26.29
C ARG A 17 -15.24 17.52 24.89
N GLN A 18 -14.52 16.45 24.77
CA GLN A 18 -14.10 15.86 23.50
C GLN A 18 -14.47 14.38 23.54
N TYR A 19 -14.89 13.87 22.40
CA TYR A 19 -15.23 12.47 22.23
C TYR A 19 -14.43 11.91 21.09
N THR A 20 -14.10 10.63 21.20
CA THR A 20 -13.33 9.89 20.22
C THR A 20 -14.26 9.07 19.32
N ILE A 21 -14.11 9.26 18.02
CA ILE A 21 -14.71 8.41 17.01
C ILE A 21 -13.63 7.48 16.54
N SER A 22 -13.90 6.19 16.55
CA SER A 22 -12.99 5.15 16.04
C SER A 22 -13.75 4.17 15.15
N GLY A 23 -13.05 3.36 14.39
CA GLY A 23 -13.65 2.34 13.53
C GLY A 23 -12.68 1.89 12.46
N PHE A 24 -13.18 1.11 11.53
CA PHE A 24 -12.40 0.55 10.43
C PHE A 24 -12.84 1.14 9.10
N VAL A 25 -11.89 1.33 8.21
CA VAL A 25 -12.16 1.68 6.81
C VAL A 25 -11.95 0.41 5.98
N ARG A 26 -12.99 -0.03 5.27
CA ARG A 26 -12.99 -1.29 4.53
C ARG A 26 -13.51 -1.11 3.10
N ASP A 27 -13.10 -2.01 2.24
CA ASP A 27 -13.68 -2.18 0.89
C ASP A 27 -15.10 -2.78 1.02
N SER A 28 -16.08 -2.18 0.38
CA SER A 28 -17.46 -2.65 0.39
C SER A 28 -17.66 -3.98 -0.35
N ALA A 29 -16.84 -4.27 -1.35
CA ALA A 29 -16.94 -5.46 -2.18
C ALA A 29 -16.21 -6.66 -1.57
N SER A 30 -14.94 -6.48 -1.13
CA SER A 30 -14.11 -7.55 -0.61
C SER A 30 -14.13 -7.68 0.92
N TYR A 31 -14.57 -6.61 1.60
CA TYR A 31 -14.48 -6.44 3.06
C TYR A 31 -13.04 -6.32 3.58
N GLU A 32 -12.10 -6.14 2.68
CA GLU A 32 -10.69 -5.98 2.99
C GLU A 32 -10.39 -4.62 3.64
N SER A 33 -9.48 -4.59 4.60
CA SER A 33 -9.09 -3.36 5.28
C SER A 33 -8.39 -2.39 4.33
N LEU A 34 -8.78 -1.12 4.31
CA LEU A 34 -8.11 -0.10 3.50
C LEU A 34 -7.04 0.61 4.33
N ILE A 35 -5.78 0.38 3.97
CA ILE A 35 -4.59 0.94 4.63
C ILE A 35 -4.34 2.34 4.10
N ALA A 36 -4.01 3.28 5.00
CA ALA A 36 -3.76 4.68 4.65
C ALA A 36 -4.95 5.41 4.03
N ALA A 37 -6.18 4.94 4.25
CA ALA A 37 -7.38 5.67 3.88
C ALA A 37 -7.51 6.92 4.76
N THR A 38 -7.83 8.04 4.14
CA THR A 38 -7.96 9.33 4.83
C THR A 38 -9.37 9.49 5.36
N VAL A 39 -9.49 9.82 6.65
CA VAL A 39 -10.77 10.15 7.32
C VAL A 39 -10.69 11.57 7.85
N VAL A 40 -11.58 12.45 7.39
CA VAL A 40 -11.55 13.89 7.73
C VAL A 40 -12.93 14.34 8.19
N GLU A 41 -12.98 15.11 9.25
CA GLU A 41 -14.17 15.87 9.64
C GLU A 41 -14.18 17.20 8.87
N ARG A 42 -15.26 17.42 8.10
CA ARG A 42 -15.32 18.53 7.13
C ARG A 42 -15.33 19.92 7.74
N SER A 43 -15.94 20.07 8.93
CA SER A 43 -16.12 21.40 9.54
C SER A 43 -14.85 21.91 10.21
N SER A 44 -14.16 21.03 10.96
CA SER A 44 -12.92 21.38 11.69
C SER A 44 -11.66 21.17 10.87
N GLY A 45 -11.73 20.39 9.77
CA GLY A 45 -10.58 19.97 8.99
C GLY A 45 -9.67 18.98 9.72
N LYS A 46 -10.06 18.48 10.90
CA LYS A 46 -9.32 17.45 11.60
C LYS A 46 -9.42 16.13 10.85
N GLY A 47 -8.33 15.41 10.76
CA GLY A 47 -8.27 14.13 10.06
C GLY A 47 -7.41 13.10 10.77
N SER A 48 -7.60 11.87 10.36
CA SER A 48 -6.80 10.71 10.72
C SER A 48 -6.61 9.86 9.48
N VAL A 49 -5.59 9.01 9.50
CA VAL A 49 -5.32 8.05 8.43
C VAL A 49 -5.45 6.66 9.03
N SER A 50 -6.08 5.73 8.31
CA SER A 50 -6.21 4.36 8.77
C SER A 50 -4.85 3.67 8.84
N ASN A 51 -4.64 2.88 9.89
CA ASN A 51 -3.43 2.11 10.09
C ASN A 51 -3.37 0.85 9.21
N ASN A 52 -2.37 0.00 9.43
CA ASN A 52 -2.14 -1.25 8.68
C ASN A 52 -3.31 -2.27 8.77
N TYR A 53 -4.22 -2.08 9.72
CA TYR A 53 -5.42 -2.90 9.91
C TYR A 53 -6.70 -2.19 9.46
N GLY A 54 -6.57 -1.02 8.83
CA GLY A 54 -7.70 -0.21 8.43
C GLY A 54 -8.34 0.60 9.58
N PHE A 55 -7.80 0.52 10.80
CA PHE A 55 -8.35 1.22 11.97
C PHE A 55 -7.99 2.71 11.94
N TYR A 56 -8.98 3.56 12.24
CA TYR A 56 -8.81 5.00 12.42
C TYR A 56 -9.35 5.46 13.77
N SER A 57 -8.84 6.58 14.25
CA SER A 57 -9.32 7.24 15.46
C SER A 57 -9.16 8.75 15.33
N ILE A 58 -10.22 9.50 15.68
CA ILE A 58 -10.26 10.95 15.61
C ILE A 58 -10.99 11.52 16.82
N THR A 59 -10.41 12.52 17.48
CA THR A 59 -11.02 13.16 18.66
C THR A 59 -11.57 14.53 18.30
N LEU A 60 -12.88 14.71 18.50
CA LEU A 60 -13.65 15.88 18.10
C LEU A 60 -14.44 16.48 19.28
N SER A 61 -14.89 17.71 19.11
CA SER A 61 -15.86 18.35 20.03
C SER A 61 -17.26 17.78 19.77
N PRO A 62 -18.13 17.75 20.81
CA PRO A 62 -19.52 17.30 20.64
C PRO A 62 -20.29 18.19 19.67
N GLY A 63 -21.26 17.62 18.98
CA GLY A 63 -22.14 18.29 18.03
C GLY A 63 -22.30 17.54 16.72
N LYS A 64 -22.82 18.21 15.71
CA LYS A 64 -23.02 17.63 14.39
C LYS A 64 -21.67 17.43 13.70
N VAL A 65 -21.37 16.20 13.32
CA VAL A 65 -20.12 15.77 12.67
C VAL A 65 -20.42 15.25 11.27
N VAL A 66 -19.61 15.66 10.31
CA VAL A 66 -19.61 15.12 8.94
C VAL A 66 -18.25 14.51 8.68
N LEU A 67 -18.15 13.20 8.85
CA LEU A 67 -16.98 12.43 8.49
C LEU A 67 -16.98 12.14 7.00
N SER A 68 -15.87 12.39 6.33
CA SER A 68 -15.63 12.01 4.95
C SER A 68 -14.41 11.11 4.88
N SER A 69 -14.56 9.96 4.26
CA SER A 69 -13.44 9.04 4.00
C SER A 69 -13.14 8.98 2.52
N SER A 70 -11.86 8.92 2.17
CA SER A 70 -11.38 8.82 0.81
C SER A 70 -10.16 7.91 0.71
N TYR A 71 -10.08 7.19 -0.40
CA TYR A 71 -8.95 6.33 -0.74
C TYR A 71 -8.72 6.30 -2.25
N VAL A 72 -7.47 6.09 -2.69
CA VAL A 72 -7.13 6.10 -4.12
C VAL A 72 -7.78 4.91 -4.82
N GLY A 73 -8.54 5.19 -5.88
CA GLY A 73 -9.28 4.16 -6.64
C GLY A 73 -10.66 3.82 -6.05
N TYR A 74 -11.14 4.60 -5.06
CA TYR A 74 -12.44 4.40 -4.42
C TYR A 74 -13.29 5.67 -4.46
N GLU A 75 -14.61 5.49 -4.43
CA GLU A 75 -15.54 6.60 -4.27
C GLU A 75 -15.52 7.12 -2.84
N PRO A 76 -15.45 8.46 -2.63
CA PRO A 76 -15.50 9.02 -1.30
C PRO A 76 -16.82 8.72 -0.60
N CYS A 77 -16.75 8.28 0.65
CA CYS A 77 -17.90 8.06 1.50
C CYS A 77 -18.04 9.21 2.53
N SER A 78 -19.27 9.62 2.86
CA SER A 78 -19.52 10.62 3.89
C SER A 78 -20.67 10.18 4.79
N VAL A 79 -20.46 10.27 6.10
CA VAL A 79 -21.46 9.95 7.13
C VAL A 79 -21.68 11.16 8.01
N THR A 80 -22.95 11.49 8.28
CA THR A 80 -23.35 12.62 9.14
C THR A 80 -24.10 12.09 10.36
N PHE A 81 -23.68 12.51 11.55
CA PHE A 81 -24.30 12.13 12.82
C PHE A 81 -24.03 13.16 13.90
N GLU A 82 -24.68 13.01 15.05
CA GLU A 82 -24.47 13.87 16.22
C GLU A 82 -23.60 13.16 17.25
N LEU A 83 -22.44 13.76 17.55
CA LEU A 83 -21.45 13.22 18.48
C LEU A 83 -21.78 13.68 19.92
N THR A 84 -22.25 12.71 20.72
CA THR A 84 -22.63 12.95 22.15
C THR A 84 -21.81 12.11 23.12
N CYS A 85 -21.16 11.06 22.64
CA CYS A 85 -20.30 10.13 23.41
C CYS A 85 -19.24 9.53 22.49
N ASP A 86 -18.28 8.81 23.07
CA ASP A 86 -17.33 8.01 22.29
C ASP A 86 -18.09 6.98 21.44
N THR A 87 -17.81 6.96 20.15
CA THR A 87 -18.62 6.24 19.17
C THR A 87 -17.73 5.45 18.23
N MET A 88 -18.16 4.25 17.86
CA MET A 88 -17.49 3.44 16.85
C MET A 88 -18.30 3.48 15.54
N ILE A 89 -17.65 3.83 14.44
CA ILE A 89 -18.27 3.91 13.11
C ILE A 89 -17.31 3.29 12.09
N ASP A 90 -17.75 2.22 11.46
CA ASP A 90 -17.02 1.61 10.32
C ASP A 90 -17.44 2.30 9.02
N LEU A 91 -16.45 2.55 8.17
CA LEU A 91 -16.61 3.23 6.89
C LEU A 91 -16.32 2.24 5.77
N SER A 92 -17.31 2.01 4.91
CA SER A 92 -17.15 1.15 3.73
C SER A 92 -17.07 2.01 2.48
N LEU A 93 -15.99 1.86 1.71
CA LEU A 93 -15.76 2.55 0.46
C LEU A 93 -15.98 1.60 -0.71
N SER A 94 -16.66 2.08 -1.74
CA SER A 94 -16.87 1.31 -2.97
C SER A 94 -15.74 1.59 -3.97
N PRO A 95 -15.20 0.56 -4.65
CA PRO A 95 -14.27 0.76 -5.73
C PRO A 95 -14.87 1.68 -6.79
N ALA A 96 -14.12 2.66 -7.25
CA ALA A 96 -14.55 3.51 -8.35
C ALA A 96 -14.67 2.64 -9.61
N GLY A 97 -15.87 2.56 -10.19
CA GLY A 97 -16.13 1.73 -11.35
C GLY A 97 -15.24 2.11 -12.53
N VAL A 98 -14.72 1.12 -13.26
CA VAL A 98 -13.83 1.29 -14.43
C VAL A 98 -14.61 1.75 -15.70
N LEU A 99 -15.80 2.29 -15.55
CA LEU A 99 -16.63 2.77 -16.66
C LEU A 99 -16.81 4.28 -16.61
N GLY A 100 -15.81 4.98 -17.06
CA GLY A 100 -15.80 6.42 -17.28
C GLY A 100 -14.36 6.87 -17.46
N GLU A 101 -14.14 7.68 -18.46
CA GLU A 101 -12.94 8.47 -18.65
C GLU A 101 -12.42 8.88 -17.26
N VAL A 102 -11.28 8.35 -16.85
CA VAL A 102 -10.64 8.77 -15.60
C VAL A 102 -10.25 10.22 -15.81
N VAL A 103 -11.19 11.12 -15.55
CA VAL A 103 -10.84 12.51 -15.28
C VAL A 103 -9.96 12.43 -14.04
N ILE A 104 -8.67 12.40 -14.28
CA ILE A 104 -7.67 12.65 -13.25
C ILE A 104 -7.95 14.07 -12.77
N LYS A 105 -8.90 14.21 -11.87
CA LYS A 105 -8.98 15.41 -11.04
C LYS A 105 -7.65 15.37 -10.30
N GLY A 106 -6.71 16.18 -10.78
CA GLY A 106 -5.38 16.27 -10.20
C GLY A 106 -5.54 16.26 -8.69
N ILE A 107 -4.79 15.41 -8.02
CA ILE A 107 -4.73 15.31 -6.58
C ILE A 107 -4.73 16.76 -6.10
N SER A 108 -5.82 17.18 -5.47
CA SER A 108 -5.92 18.57 -5.03
C SER A 108 -4.71 18.79 -4.13
N PRO A 109 -3.86 19.80 -4.39
CA PRO A 109 -2.70 20.09 -3.52
C PRO A 109 -3.08 20.21 -2.04
N ARG A 110 -4.38 20.42 -1.80
CA ARG A 110 -4.99 20.50 -0.46
C ARG A 110 -5.10 19.14 0.25
N SER A 111 -5.17 18.01 -0.47
CA SER A 111 -5.20 16.68 0.15
C SER A 111 -3.82 16.27 0.66
N ASP A 112 -2.74 16.67 -0.02
CA ASP A 112 -1.36 16.39 0.42
C ASP A 112 -0.96 17.26 1.62
N VAL A 113 -1.52 18.45 1.74
CA VAL A 113 -1.28 19.37 2.89
C VAL A 113 -1.99 18.86 4.16
N LEU A 114 -3.08 18.11 4.03
CA LEU A 114 -3.80 17.51 5.16
C LEU A 114 -3.15 16.21 5.66
N ASN A 115 -2.32 15.57 4.85
CA ASN A 115 -1.47 14.47 5.29
C ASN A 115 -0.29 15.03 6.07
N SER A 116 -0.39 15.04 7.40
CA SER A 116 0.65 15.52 8.33
C SER A 116 1.94 14.67 8.33
N ARG A 117 2.04 13.66 7.47
CA ARG A 117 3.21 12.78 7.34
C ARG A 117 4.17 13.28 6.29
N VAL A 118 5.05 14.21 6.69
CA VAL A 118 6.10 14.73 5.80
C VAL A 118 7.08 13.60 5.46
N GLY A 119 7.31 13.39 4.15
CA GLY A 119 8.28 12.39 3.67
C GLY A 119 7.75 10.96 3.54
N VAL A 120 6.46 10.74 3.77
CA VAL A 120 5.79 9.44 3.55
C VAL A 120 5.02 9.48 2.23
N SER A 121 5.06 8.39 1.48
CA SER A 121 4.30 8.21 0.25
C SER A 121 3.64 6.83 0.27
N ASP A 122 2.33 6.79 0.18
CA ASP A 122 1.57 5.56 0.04
C ASP A 122 1.31 5.27 -1.43
N VAL A 123 1.66 4.06 -1.86
CA VAL A 123 1.55 3.60 -3.24
C VAL A 123 0.65 2.36 -3.28
N PRO A 124 -0.64 2.53 -3.54
CA PRO A 124 -1.57 1.41 -3.65
C PRO A 124 -1.29 0.58 -4.92
N ALA A 125 -1.70 -0.69 -4.91
CA ALA A 125 -1.52 -1.62 -6.02
C ALA A 125 -2.11 -1.09 -7.34
N SER A 126 -3.22 -0.36 -7.28
CA SER A 126 -3.82 0.27 -8.46
C SER A 126 -2.87 1.22 -9.17
N ARG A 127 -2.08 2.00 -8.42
CA ARG A 127 -1.06 2.90 -8.96
C ARG A 127 0.11 2.12 -9.56
N VAL A 128 0.56 1.03 -8.93
CA VAL A 128 1.61 0.16 -9.48
C VAL A 128 1.16 -0.43 -10.82
N LYS A 129 -0.08 -0.93 -10.89
CA LYS A 129 -0.65 -1.54 -12.10
C LYS A 129 -0.95 -0.54 -13.23
N SER A 130 -1.16 0.73 -12.93
CA SER A 130 -1.45 1.78 -13.93
C SER A 130 -0.22 2.34 -14.64
N LEU A 131 0.98 2.07 -14.13
CA LEU A 131 2.22 2.57 -14.72
C LEU A 131 2.70 1.67 -15.86
N PRO A 132 3.42 2.25 -16.85
CA PRO A 132 3.98 1.47 -17.94
C PRO A 132 4.87 0.35 -17.43
N ALA A 133 4.57 -0.86 -17.87
CA ALA A 133 5.28 -2.07 -17.52
C ALA A 133 6.53 -2.25 -18.41
N LEU A 134 7.67 -2.55 -17.82
CA LEU A 134 8.85 -2.92 -18.58
C LEU A 134 8.70 -4.39 -19.00
N LEU A 135 8.70 -4.65 -20.30
CA LEU A 135 8.54 -6.00 -20.88
C LEU A 135 7.27 -6.74 -20.39
N GLY A 136 6.22 -5.99 -20.05
CA GLY A 136 4.95 -6.54 -19.56
C GLY A 136 4.91 -6.80 -18.06
N GLU A 137 5.97 -6.46 -17.30
CA GLU A 137 6.03 -6.61 -15.86
C GLU A 137 5.93 -5.27 -15.15
N THR A 138 4.88 -5.10 -14.35
CA THR A 138 4.76 -4.00 -13.40
C THR A 138 5.61 -4.28 -12.17
N ASP A 139 6.20 -3.24 -11.57
CA ASP A 139 7.17 -3.40 -10.49
C ASP A 139 6.97 -2.32 -9.42
N VAL A 140 6.87 -2.75 -8.17
CA VAL A 140 6.68 -1.86 -7.02
C VAL A 140 7.89 -0.94 -6.86
N VAL A 141 9.12 -1.49 -6.89
CA VAL A 141 10.35 -0.71 -6.68
C VAL A 141 10.54 0.31 -7.79
N LYS A 142 10.29 -0.08 -9.05
CA LYS A 142 10.33 0.85 -10.21
C LYS A 142 9.26 1.95 -10.11
N THR A 143 8.15 1.67 -9.46
CA THR A 143 7.14 2.69 -9.17
C THR A 143 7.67 3.70 -8.16
N LEU A 144 8.36 3.24 -7.11
CA LEU A 144 8.97 4.11 -6.09
C LEU A 144 10.10 4.98 -6.66
N GLN A 145 10.87 4.47 -7.63
CA GLN A 145 11.93 5.24 -8.32
C GLN A 145 11.42 6.50 -9.03
N ARG A 146 10.12 6.56 -9.37
CA ARG A 146 9.49 7.72 -10.01
C ARG A 146 9.08 8.81 -9.02
N LEU A 147 9.24 8.58 -7.74
CA LEU A 147 8.90 9.56 -6.72
C LEU A 147 10.01 10.62 -6.57
N PRO A 148 9.67 11.86 -6.23
CA PRO A 148 10.66 12.91 -6.02
C PRO A 148 11.70 12.55 -4.95
N GLY A 149 12.97 12.77 -5.23
CA GLY A 149 14.09 12.48 -4.32
C GLY A 149 14.52 11.01 -4.29
N VAL A 150 14.10 10.23 -5.28
CA VAL A 150 14.48 8.83 -5.47
C VAL A 150 15.13 8.66 -6.83
N THR A 151 16.19 7.86 -6.89
CA THR A 151 16.85 7.48 -8.15
C THR A 151 17.01 5.97 -8.22
N GLY A 152 16.96 5.42 -9.44
CA GLY A 152 17.08 3.99 -9.70
C GLY A 152 18.52 3.49 -9.92
N GLY A 153 19.50 4.38 -9.88
CA GLY A 153 20.87 4.03 -10.29
C GLY A 153 20.93 3.72 -11.78
N THR A 154 21.15 2.46 -12.14
CA THR A 154 21.16 2.01 -13.54
C THR A 154 19.75 1.90 -14.08
N GLU A 155 19.52 2.45 -15.28
CA GLU A 155 18.21 2.44 -15.93
C GLU A 155 17.70 1.01 -16.16
N GLY A 156 16.43 0.79 -15.81
CA GLY A 156 15.77 -0.52 -15.94
C GLY A 156 16.02 -1.48 -14.77
N MET A 157 16.90 -1.17 -13.83
CA MET A 157 17.16 -1.98 -12.64
C MET A 157 16.34 -1.54 -11.42
N SER A 158 16.17 -2.45 -10.45
CA SER A 158 15.38 -2.24 -9.23
C SER A 158 16.17 -1.57 -8.09
N GLY A 159 17.33 -0.98 -8.36
CA GLY A 159 18.10 -0.22 -7.37
C GLY A 159 17.29 0.96 -6.82
N LEU A 160 17.37 1.21 -5.52
CA LEU A 160 16.67 2.33 -4.87
C LEU A 160 17.68 3.18 -4.10
N PHE A 161 17.87 4.41 -4.55
CA PHE A 161 18.77 5.38 -3.93
C PHE A 161 17.93 6.58 -3.49
N VAL A 162 17.87 6.83 -2.20
CA VAL A 162 16.94 7.81 -1.62
C VAL A 162 17.71 8.94 -0.97
N ARG A 163 17.50 10.18 -1.44
CA ARG A 163 18.13 11.40 -0.90
C ARG A 163 19.66 11.32 -0.76
N GLY A 164 20.31 10.61 -1.66
CA GLY A 164 21.77 10.45 -1.67
C GLY A 164 22.30 9.33 -0.79
N GLY A 165 21.43 8.52 -0.16
CA GLY A 165 21.80 7.28 0.51
C GLY A 165 22.06 6.16 -0.49
N ASP A 166 22.81 5.13 -0.06
CA ASP A 166 23.13 3.98 -0.88
C ASP A 166 21.95 2.97 -0.96
N GLY A 167 21.99 2.07 -1.92
CA GLY A 167 20.98 1.02 -2.10
C GLY A 167 20.80 0.14 -0.86
N ASP A 168 21.91 -0.17 -0.18
CA ASP A 168 21.92 -0.98 1.03
C ASP A 168 21.43 -0.25 2.28
N ASP A 169 21.26 1.07 2.23
CA ASP A 169 20.74 1.89 3.32
C ASP A 169 19.22 1.85 3.45
N ASN A 170 18.54 1.15 2.55
CA ASN A 170 17.09 1.04 2.56
C ASN A 170 16.62 -0.23 3.27
N LEU A 171 15.58 -0.11 4.10
CA LEU A 171 14.90 -1.23 4.71
C LEU A 171 13.68 -1.61 3.87
N PHE A 172 13.67 -2.83 3.35
CA PHE A 172 12.50 -3.40 2.71
C PHE A 172 11.81 -4.38 3.63
N LEU A 173 10.51 -4.23 3.77
CA LEU A 173 9.66 -5.08 4.59
C LEU A 173 8.55 -5.69 3.72
N LEU A 174 8.22 -6.94 3.96
CA LEU A 174 7.03 -7.62 3.45
C LEU A 174 6.19 -8.08 4.63
N ASP A 175 4.99 -7.49 4.78
CA ASP A 175 4.12 -7.69 5.93
C ASP A 175 4.85 -7.51 7.28
N GLY A 176 5.75 -6.52 7.37
CA GLY A 176 6.54 -6.19 8.55
C GLY A 176 7.81 -7.02 8.75
N ASN A 177 8.10 -8.00 7.90
CA ASN A 177 9.31 -8.82 7.97
C ASN A 177 10.39 -8.31 7.01
N PRO A 178 11.66 -8.21 7.43
CA PRO A 178 12.74 -7.75 6.58
C PRO A 178 12.98 -8.68 5.38
N VAL A 179 13.11 -8.07 4.20
CA VAL A 179 13.49 -8.74 2.96
C VAL A 179 14.90 -8.28 2.56
N TYR A 180 15.85 -9.20 2.55
CA TYR A 180 17.25 -8.89 2.26
C TYR A 180 17.57 -8.92 0.76
N HIS A 181 16.93 -9.82 0.01
CA HIS A 181 17.03 -9.89 -1.46
C HIS A 181 15.76 -9.30 -2.07
N THR A 182 15.89 -8.09 -2.59
CA THR A 182 14.76 -7.31 -3.10
C THR A 182 14.57 -7.40 -4.60
N ASP A 183 15.46 -8.14 -5.28
CA ASP A 183 15.44 -8.25 -6.73
C ASP A 183 15.81 -9.65 -7.25
N HIS A 184 15.47 -9.87 -8.50
CA HIS A 184 15.85 -11.03 -9.31
C HIS A 184 16.54 -10.57 -10.58
N VAL A 185 17.32 -11.45 -11.21
CA VAL A 185 17.98 -11.22 -12.50
C VAL A 185 18.79 -9.93 -12.49
N LEU A 186 19.73 -9.80 -11.54
CA LEU A 186 20.63 -8.64 -11.41
C LEU A 186 19.87 -7.28 -11.31
N GLY A 187 18.69 -7.29 -10.71
CA GLY A 187 17.88 -6.07 -10.49
C GLY A 187 16.83 -5.79 -11.58
N PHE A 188 16.65 -6.64 -12.58
CA PHE A 188 15.62 -6.44 -13.61
C PHE A 188 14.20 -6.58 -13.08
N PHE A 189 13.98 -7.40 -12.04
CA PHE A 189 12.68 -7.62 -11.41
C PHE A 189 12.80 -7.47 -9.91
N SER A 190 11.83 -6.80 -9.29
CA SER A 190 11.75 -6.84 -7.83
C SER A 190 11.20 -8.20 -7.35
N ALA A 191 11.57 -8.58 -6.13
CA ALA A 191 11.06 -9.77 -5.47
C ALA A 191 9.56 -9.64 -5.10
N PHE A 192 8.99 -8.44 -5.22
CA PHE A 192 7.59 -8.18 -4.89
C PHE A 192 6.68 -8.50 -6.08
N ASN A 193 5.88 -9.55 -5.95
CA ASN A 193 4.87 -9.87 -6.96
C ASN A 193 3.74 -8.83 -6.91
N PRO A 194 3.52 -8.04 -7.98
CA PRO A 194 2.55 -6.94 -7.98
C PRO A 194 1.09 -7.39 -7.81
N ASP A 195 0.78 -8.66 -8.09
CA ASP A 195 -0.56 -9.20 -7.88
C ASP A 195 -0.80 -9.63 -6.43
N ALA A 196 0.27 -9.90 -5.67
CA ALA A 196 0.19 -10.15 -4.24
C ALA A 196 0.15 -8.85 -3.41
N VAL A 197 0.64 -7.74 -3.96
CA VAL A 197 0.80 -6.48 -3.22
C VAL A 197 -0.51 -5.71 -3.15
N LYS A 198 -0.87 -5.25 -1.96
CA LYS A 198 -1.99 -4.36 -1.66
C LYS A 198 -1.57 -2.90 -1.66
N ASN A 199 -0.52 -2.61 -0.91
CA ASN A 199 0.00 -1.26 -0.71
C ASN A 199 1.50 -1.30 -0.42
N ALA A 200 2.21 -0.23 -0.77
CA ALA A 200 3.57 0.00 -0.34
C ALA A 200 3.65 1.38 0.32
N THR A 201 3.95 1.42 1.62
CA THR A 201 4.21 2.67 2.34
C THR A 201 5.71 2.95 2.31
N PHE A 202 6.06 4.08 1.75
CA PHE A 202 7.44 4.48 1.54
C PHE A 202 7.81 5.71 2.38
N TYR A 203 8.72 5.52 3.31
CA TYR A 203 9.29 6.54 4.17
C TYR A 203 10.62 7.00 3.60
N LYS A 204 10.68 8.20 3.04
CA LYS A 204 11.89 8.80 2.45
C LYS A 204 12.82 9.48 3.48
N GLY A 205 12.73 9.11 4.72
CA GLY A 205 13.36 9.69 5.91
C GLY A 205 12.32 9.99 6.98
N SER A 206 12.75 10.26 8.20
CA SER A 206 11.85 10.49 9.35
C SER A 206 10.84 9.36 9.55
N PHE A 207 11.30 8.12 9.42
CA PHE A 207 10.49 6.94 9.69
C PHE A 207 10.25 6.77 11.19
N PRO A 208 9.12 6.13 11.60
CA PRO A 208 8.81 5.84 12.99
C PRO A 208 9.89 5.03 13.70
N ALA A 209 9.98 5.18 15.03
CA ALA A 209 10.99 4.51 15.87
C ALA A 209 10.89 2.98 15.89
N GLU A 210 9.79 2.42 15.40
CA GLU A 210 9.61 0.98 15.20
C GLU A 210 10.51 0.40 14.10
N TYR A 211 10.96 1.24 13.17
CA TYR A 211 11.87 0.86 12.10
C TYR A 211 13.31 1.22 12.47
N GLY A 212 14.21 0.26 12.36
CA GLY A 212 15.63 0.45 12.66
C GLY A 212 16.54 -0.34 11.72
N GLY A 213 17.85 -0.18 11.90
CA GLY A 213 18.85 -0.97 11.19
C GLY A 213 19.21 -0.50 9.78
N ARG A 214 18.58 0.59 9.28
CA ARG A 214 18.90 1.24 8.01
C ARG A 214 18.83 2.76 8.14
N LEU A 215 19.51 3.48 7.24
CA LEU A 215 19.77 4.91 7.40
C LEU A 215 19.01 5.81 6.43
N SER A 216 18.65 5.31 5.24
CA SER A 216 18.13 6.15 4.17
C SER A 216 16.60 6.13 4.11
N SER A 217 16.00 4.97 3.93
CA SER A 217 14.55 4.85 3.78
C SER A 217 13.98 3.54 4.29
N VAL A 218 12.64 3.50 4.42
CA VAL A 218 11.89 2.28 4.72
C VAL A 218 10.80 2.11 3.67
N VAL A 219 10.71 0.92 3.10
CA VAL A 219 9.65 0.48 2.18
C VAL A 219 8.89 -0.66 2.86
N ASP A 220 7.70 -0.38 3.37
CA ASP A 220 6.82 -1.39 3.97
C ASP A 220 5.77 -1.83 2.94
N VAL A 221 5.97 -3.02 2.38
CA VAL A 221 5.08 -3.63 1.41
C VAL A 221 4.09 -4.54 2.14
N ARG A 222 2.81 -4.31 1.92
CA ARG A 222 1.73 -5.13 2.48
C ARG A 222 1.08 -5.95 1.37
N THR A 223 0.86 -7.23 1.68
CA THR A 223 0.18 -8.16 0.76
C THR A 223 -1.32 -8.14 0.95
N ASN A 224 -2.05 -8.55 -0.10
CA ASN A 224 -3.49 -8.69 -0.08
C ASN A 224 -3.93 -9.70 0.98
N GLU A 225 -5.02 -9.38 1.68
CA GLU A 225 -5.64 -10.27 2.68
C GLU A 225 -6.59 -11.28 2.02
N GLY A 226 -7.03 -10.97 0.80
CA GLY A 226 -8.00 -11.76 0.05
C GLY A 226 -9.45 -11.33 0.28
N ASN A 227 -10.32 -11.72 -0.62
CA ASN A 227 -11.73 -11.38 -0.59
C ASN A 227 -12.47 -12.30 0.39
N ARG A 228 -13.21 -11.72 1.35
CA ARG A 228 -13.98 -12.47 2.36
C ARG A 228 -15.39 -12.86 1.90
N LYS A 229 -15.83 -12.39 0.72
CA LYS A 229 -17.20 -12.59 0.22
C LYS A 229 -17.28 -13.53 -0.96
N GLU A 230 -16.38 -13.38 -1.93
CA GLU A 230 -16.41 -14.06 -3.22
C GLU A 230 -15.01 -14.53 -3.63
N TYR A 231 -14.99 -15.57 -4.49
CA TYR A 231 -13.75 -16.05 -5.08
C TYR A 231 -13.39 -15.21 -6.30
N HIS A 232 -12.16 -14.72 -6.33
CA HIS A 232 -11.60 -14.02 -7.48
C HIS A 232 -10.29 -14.67 -7.88
N GLY A 233 -10.00 -14.63 -9.17
CA GLY A 233 -8.74 -15.09 -9.70
C GLY A 233 -8.37 -14.32 -10.94
N ASN A 234 -7.09 -14.09 -11.13
CA ASN A 234 -6.57 -13.55 -12.36
C ASN A 234 -5.36 -14.36 -12.83
N ILE A 235 -5.19 -14.41 -14.14
CA ILE A 235 -4.00 -14.97 -14.79
C ILE A 235 -3.48 -13.90 -15.74
N SER A 236 -2.20 -13.60 -15.63
CA SER A 236 -1.51 -12.66 -16.50
C SER A 236 -0.32 -13.35 -17.15
N ILE A 237 -0.25 -13.25 -18.46
CA ILE A 237 0.83 -13.85 -19.25
C ILE A 237 1.55 -12.71 -19.97
N GLY A 238 2.77 -12.45 -19.54
CA GLY A 238 3.68 -11.46 -20.13
C GLY A 238 4.74 -12.10 -21.03
N LEU A 239 5.57 -11.27 -21.64
CA LEU A 239 6.65 -11.74 -22.51
C LEU A 239 7.69 -12.57 -21.75
N LEU A 240 7.99 -12.20 -20.50
CA LEU A 240 9.06 -12.81 -19.71
C LEU A 240 8.56 -13.66 -18.53
N ALA A 241 7.33 -13.45 -18.08
CA ALA A 241 6.77 -14.13 -16.91
C ALA A 241 5.27 -14.38 -17.03
N ALA A 242 4.80 -15.40 -16.32
CA ALA A 242 3.39 -15.59 -16.03
C ALA A 242 3.13 -15.41 -14.54
N ARG A 243 1.95 -14.91 -14.23
CA ARG A 243 1.45 -14.72 -12.88
C ARG A 243 0.05 -15.28 -12.78
N ALA A 244 -0.25 -15.85 -11.64
CA ALA A 244 -1.60 -16.27 -11.28
C ALA A 244 -1.87 -15.82 -9.84
N ASN A 245 -3.05 -15.32 -9.60
CA ASN A 245 -3.53 -14.99 -8.26
C ASN A 245 -4.91 -15.62 -8.06
N LEU A 246 -5.12 -16.18 -6.88
CA LEU A 246 -6.40 -16.72 -6.44
C LEU A 246 -6.68 -16.26 -5.02
N GLU A 247 -7.85 -15.72 -4.80
CA GLU A 247 -8.30 -15.28 -3.49
C GLU A 247 -9.76 -15.64 -3.25
N GLY A 248 -10.14 -15.72 -2.00
CA GLY A 248 -11.52 -16.00 -1.64
C GLY A 248 -11.74 -16.29 -0.17
N PRO A 249 -13.02 -16.46 0.24
CA PRO A 249 -13.36 -16.79 1.60
C PRO A 249 -13.00 -18.24 1.95
N ILE A 250 -12.41 -18.45 3.14
CA ILE A 250 -12.36 -19.77 3.79
C ILE A 250 -13.65 -19.94 4.61
N ILE A 251 -13.97 -18.91 5.41
CA ILE A 251 -15.25 -18.78 6.10
C ILE A 251 -15.81 -17.42 5.71
N LYS A 252 -16.97 -17.40 5.07
CA LYS A 252 -17.60 -16.18 4.56
C LYS A 252 -17.71 -15.12 5.65
N ASP A 253 -17.33 -13.89 5.31
CA ASP A 253 -17.30 -12.69 6.17
C ASP A 253 -16.32 -12.76 7.35
N ARG A 254 -15.62 -13.89 7.61
CA ARG A 254 -14.71 -14.08 8.74
C ARG A 254 -13.27 -14.32 8.35
N SER A 255 -13.04 -15.12 7.32
CA SER A 255 -11.67 -15.44 6.92
C SER A 255 -11.53 -15.51 5.42
N SER A 256 -10.35 -15.14 4.94
CA SER A 256 -10.00 -15.17 3.53
C SER A 256 -8.60 -15.74 3.33
N PHE A 257 -8.32 -16.11 2.11
CA PHE A 257 -6.98 -16.45 1.67
C PHE A 257 -6.64 -15.68 0.39
N ASN A 258 -5.38 -15.43 0.19
CA ASN A 258 -4.80 -14.98 -1.07
C ASN A 258 -3.56 -15.81 -1.38
N VAL A 259 -3.51 -16.38 -2.58
CA VAL A 259 -2.35 -17.13 -3.08
C VAL A 259 -1.97 -16.56 -4.42
N SER A 260 -0.73 -16.11 -4.55
CA SER A 260 -0.18 -15.64 -5.81
C SER A 260 1.10 -16.34 -6.16
N VAL A 261 1.27 -16.65 -7.45
CA VAL A 261 2.44 -17.30 -8.00
C VAL A 261 2.92 -16.51 -9.21
N ARG A 262 4.22 -16.33 -9.31
CA ARG A 262 4.89 -15.77 -10.48
C ARG A 262 6.01 -16.69 -10.89
N ARG A 263 6.15 -16.95 -12.22
CA ARG A 263 7.28 -17.66 -12.79
C ARG A 263 7.74 -16.98 -14.06
N THR A 264 9.04 -16.83 -14.22
CA THR A 264 9.64 -16.41 -15.49
C THR A 264 9.96 -17.64 -16.36
N TRP A 265 9.99 -17.42 -17.66
CA TRP A 265 10.40 -18.40 -18.68
C TRP A 265 11.49 -17.87 -19.60
N MET A 266 12.41 -17.10 -19.05
CA MET A 266 13.52 -16.54 -19.82
C MET A 266 14.34 -17.64 -20.50
N GLU A 267 14.38 -18.85 -19.94
CA GLU A 267 15.01 -20.02 -20.54
C GLU A 267 14.43 -20.39 -21.90
N LEU A 268 13.11 -20.18 -22.11
CA LEU A 268 12.46 -20.47 -23.39
C LEU A 268 12.91 -19.50 -24.49
N ILE A 269 13.25 -18.26 -24.13
CA ILE A 269 13.72 -17.22 -25.05
C ILE A 269 15.22 -17.37 -25.27
N THR A 270 15.99 -17.65 -24.22
CA THR A 270 17.45 -17.74 -24.30
C THR A 270 17.91 -19.06 -24.90
N TRP A 271 17.17 -20.16 -24.74
CA TRP A 271 17.55 -21.48 -25.25
C TRP A 271 17.78 -21.51 -26.76
N PRO A 272 16.89 -21.05 -27.66
CA PRO A 272 17.14 -21.03 -29.09
C PRO A 272 18.31 -20.13 -29.49
N LEU A 273 18.47 -18.99 -28.79
CA LEU A 273 19.56 -18.07 -29.00
C LEU A 273 20.91 -18.71 -28.62
N MET A 274 21.00 -19.35 -27.46
CA MET A 274 22.20 -20.07 -27.01
C MET A 274 22.53 -21.23 -27.92
N THR A 275 21.52 -21.97 -28.40
CA THR A 275 21.74 -23.06 -29.37
C THR A 275 22.33 -22.52 -30.67
N ALA A 276 21.87 -21.39 -31.17
CA ALA A 276 22.42 -20.78 -32.38
C ALA A 276 23.84 -20.26 -32.17
N VAL A 277 24.14 -19.65 -31.01
CA VAL A 277 25.49 -19.17 -30.65
C VAL A 277 26.45 -20.33 -30.49
N ASN A 278 26.08 -21.39 -29.78
CA ASN A 278 26.89 -22.58 -29.57
C ASN A 278 27.25 -23.25 -30.89
N LYS A 279 26.29 -23.40 -31.80
CA LYS A 279 26.49 -23.97 -33.11
C LYS A 279 27.46 -23.15 -33.96
N LYS A 280 27.48 -21.84 -33.81
CA LYS A 280 28.37 -20.93 -34.56
C LYS A 280 29.77 -20.85 -33.96
N ALA A 281 29.89 -20.98 -32.62
CA ALA A 281 31.13 -20.81 -31.88
C ALA A 281 31.83 -22.15 -31.54
N ASP A 282 31.25 -23.29 -31.94
CA ASP A 282 31.71 -24.64 -31.59
C ASP A 282 31.91 -24.81 -30.06
N THR A 283 30.96 -24.30 -29.28
CA THR A 283 30.98 -24.32 -27.82
C THR A 283 29.72 -24.98 -27.29
N GLU A 284 29.80 -25.58 -26.09
CA GLU A 284 28.64 -26.16 -25.39
C GLU A 284 28.23 -25.36 -24.16
N TRP A 285 27.97 -24.09 -24.35
CA TRP A 285 27.40 -23.27 -23.25
C TRP A 285 25.95 -23.66 -23.00
N LYS A 286 25.68 -24.15 -21.79
CA LYS A 286 24.34 -24.45 -21.31
C LYS A 286 24.03 -23.48 -20.17
N GLY A 287 23.18 -22.53 -20.41
CA GLY A 287 22.75 -21.59 -19.40
C GLY A 287 21.28 -21.24 -19.59
N GLY A 288 20.48 -21.37 -18.56
CA GLY A 288 19.10 -20.89 -18.47
C GLY A 288 18.89 -20.28 -17.12
N TYR A 289 18.16 -19.18 -17.05
CA TYR A 289 17.77 -18.55 -15.81
C TYR A 289 16.26 -18.48 -15.73
N HIS A 290 15.72 -18.93 -14.62
CA HIS A 290 14.32 -18.73 -14.26
C HIS A 290 14.23 -18.50 -12.77
N PHE A 291 13.21 -17.80 -12.35
CA PHE A 291 12.83 -17.69 -10.95
C PHE A 291 11.33 -17.88 -10.79
N TYR A 292 10.93 -18.18 -9.61
CA TYR A 292 9.52 -18.22 -9.21
C TYR A 292 9.36 -17.60 -7.83
N ASP A 293 8.25 -16.91 -7.65
CA ASP A 293 7.82 -16.38 -6.37
C ASP A 293 6.45 -16.95 -6.04
N MET A 294 6.26 -17.29 -4.80
CA MET A 294 4.97 -17.70 -4.27
C MET A 294 4.68 -16.95 -2.99
N ASN A 295 3.51 -16.33 -2.92
CA ASN A 295 3.02 -15.69 -1.72
C ASN A 295 1.69 -16.33 -1.35
N ALA A 296 1.53 -16.68 -0.08
CA ALA A 296 0.27 -17.18 0.47
C ALA A 296 -0.01 -16.47 1.79
N LYS A 297 -1.21 -15.96 1.93
CA LYS A 297 -1.68 -15.29 3.14
C LYS A 297 -3.05 -15.79 3.50
N VAL A 298 -3.27 -15.98 4.78
CA VAL A 298 -4.57 -16.29 5.37
C VAL A 298 -4.87 -15.22 6.41
N ASP A 299 -6.07 -14.66 6.32
CA ASP A 299 -6.56 -13.68 7.27
C ASP A 299 -7.79 -14.23 8.00
N TYR A 300 -7.86 -13.97 9.31
CA TYR A 300 -8.96 -14.46 10.15
C TYR A 300 -9.35 -13.43 11.21
N SER A 301 -10.61 -13.03 11.23
CA SER A 301 -11.18 -12.17 12.27
C SER A 301 -11.77 -13.02 13.40
N PHE A 302 -11.17 -12.96 14.59
CA PHE A 302 -11.61 -13.72 15.77
C PHE A 302 -12.91 -13.16 16.36
N THR A 303 -13.13 -11.86 16.22
CA THR A 303 -14.34 -11.18 16.70
C THR A 303 -14.85 -10.22 15.64
N ASP A 304 -16.14 -9.88 15.69
CA ASP A 304 -16.72 -8.87 14.78
C ASP A 304 -16.12 -7.46 14.96
N ARG A 305 -15.24 -7.31 15.96
CA ARG A 305 -14.56 -6.06 16.32
C ARG A 305 -13.03 -6.10 16.17
N SER A 306 -12.47 -7.18 15.62
CA SER A 306 -11.03 -7.34 15.40
C SER A 306 -10.68 -7.27 13.92
#